data_135994e4f31352e90e1918a6f11856ee
#
_entry.id   135994e4f31352e90e1918a6f11856ee
#
_cell.length_a   1.000
_cell.length_b   1.000
_cell.length_c   1.000
_cell.angle_alpha   90.00
_cell.angle_beta   90.00
_cell.angle_gamma   90.00
#
_symmetry.space_group_name_H-M   'P 1'
#
loop_
_entity.id
_entity.type
_entity.pdbx_description
1 polymer ?
#
loop_
_entity_poly.entity_id
_entity_poly.type
_entity_poly.pdbx_seq_one_letter_code
_entity_poly.pdbx_strand_id
1 'polypeptide(L)'
;VGRNFGSSPTKIIPVKNRSSFAWLLAATLTATLTILTLTQAKGCGNYLLASTSSIAPAAAAPAPIAAETTANNRIQIAFLLDTSSSMDGLIDQAKARLWNILGEILKAEKNGEAPTIEVALYHYGNTTLLPQNGYIQQLSPLTTDVDAISEKLFALKTSGGDEYCGHVVLKATDELEWDADDNTVKLVYIAGNESFDQGEVPAIDALGKAAGKGIIVNTILCGNPNGADGNSWRAGARAGKGEFFYINQDEKVVYIPSPFDEAIEKCNLRLNKTYIPIGSRGAALQANQIAQDANAQSYGQANLSSRAKFKASSNYRNAGWDLLDANDEDPSRVLKEKMSLPDSLSQLSEVEFQQKLTSLKNARRSLQREIQTLTNQRDKFVEQTRRKQSGTASNTLGAKISQSLRNRLVQKGYRIKK
;
A
#
# COMPACT_ATOMS: atom_id res chain seq x y z
N VAL A 1 -59.61 -5.23 37.79
CA VAL A 1 -58.84 -5.34 39.04
C VAL A 1 -57.47 -4.70 38.77
N GLY A 2 -57.35 -3.44 39.22
CA GLY A 2 -56.12 -2.64 39.06
C GLY A 2 -55.08 -2.97 40.10
N ARG A 3 -53.83 -2.71 39.78
CA ARG A 3 -52.79 -2.35 40.75
C ARG A 3 -51.80 -1.35 40.10
N ASN A 4 -51.86 -0.13 40.62
CA ASN A 4 -50.83 0.89 40.51
C ASN A 4 -49.58 0.47 41.31
N PHE A 5 -48.38 0.70 40.76
CA PHE A 5 -47.18 0.89 41.57
C PHE A 5 -46.38 2.08 41.04
N GLY A 6 -46.09 2.90 41.99
CA GLY A 6 -45.62 4.22 42.04
C GLY A 6 -44.20 4.44 41.59
N SER A 7 -44.01 5.62 41.07
CA SER A 7 -42.75 6.27 40.75
C SER A 7 -42.05 6.80 42.01
N SER A 8 -40.76 6.53 42.14
CA SER A 8 -39.86 7.25 43.07
C SER A 8 -38.78 7.99 42.29
N PRO A 9 -38.49 9.24 42.60
CA PRO A 9 -37.55 10.07 41.90
C PRO A 9 -36.12 9.90 42.45
N THR A 10 -35.17 9.66 41.61
CA THR A 10 -33.74 9.63 41.95
C THR A 10 -33.16 11.02 41.96
N LYS A 11 -32.57 11.41 43.06
CA LYS A 11 -31.92 12.70 43.36
C LYS A 11 -30.70 12.93 42.46
N ILE A 12 -30.64 14.12 41.86
CA ILE A 12 -29.48 14.70 41.18
C ILE A 12 -28.60 15.36 42.24
N ILE A 13 -27.31 14.97 42.30
CA ILE A 13 -26.29 15.63 43.10
C ILE A 13 -25.39 16.45 42.17
N PRO A 14 -25.20 17.77 42.41
CA PRO A 14 -24.31 18.58 41.57
C PRO A 14 -22.83 18.43 42.02
N VAL A 15 -21.96 18.17 41.06
CA VAL A 15 -20.50 18.19 41.32
C VAL A 15 -19.97 19.60 41.02
N LYS A 16 -19.31 20.11 42.02
CA LYS A 16 -18.74 21.44 42.22
C LYS A 16 -17.52 21.68 41.36
N ASN A 17 -17.57 22.76 40.62
CA ASN A 17 -16.48 23.40 39.88
C ASN A 17 -15.31 23.76 40.79
N ARG A 18 -14.07 23.45 40.44
CA ARG A 18 -12.86 24.05 41.00
C ARG A 18 -11.93 24.53 39.89
N SER A 19 -11.76 25.82 39.93
CA SER A 19 -10.95 26.72 39.14
C SER A 19 -9.43 26.52 39.25
N SER A 20 -8.76 26.85 38.17
CA SER A 20 -7.56 27.67 38.03
C SER A 20 -6.25 27.20 38.66
N PHE A 21 -5.24 26.96 37.80
CA PHE A 21 -3.89 27.53 38.06
C PHE A 21 -3.21 27.78 36.70
N ALA A 22 -2.99 29.07 36.42
CA ALA A 22 -2.14 29.57 35.38
C ALA A 22 -0.70 29.62 35.89
N TRP A 23 0.27 29.17 35.07
CA TRP A 23 1.66 29.59 35.20
C TRP A 23 2.21 29.99 33.85
N LEU A 24 2.43 31.33 33.72
CA LEU A 24 3.30 31.93 32.72
C LEU A 24 4.76 31.58 33.00
N LEU A 25 5.50 31.19 31.95
CA LEU A 25 6.97 31.39 31.92
C LEU A 25 7.36 31.81 30.50
N ALA A 26 7.70 33.11 30.40
CA ALA A 26 8.36 33.69 29.25
C ALA A 26 9.86 33.35 29.31
N ALA A 27 10.42 32.85 28.21
CA ALA A 27 11.87 32.77 28.02
C ALA A 27 12.23 33.50 26.71
N THR A 28 12.86 34.62 26.86
CA THR A 28 13.48 35.46 25.83
C THR A 28 14.76 34.80 25.33
N LEU A 29 14.88 34.57 24.04
CA LEU A 29 16.14 34.16 23.40
C LEU A 29 16.66 35.31 22.52
N THR A 30 17.76 35.90 22.94
CA THR A 30 18.52 36.95 22.23
C THR A 30 19.36 36.33 21.11
N ALA A 31 19.16 36.80 19.90
CA ALA A 31 20.00 36.48 18.75
C ALA A 31 21.23 37.38 18.74
N THR A 32 22.45 36.82 18.78
CA THR A 32 23.71 37.50 18.52
C THR A 32 24.12 37.33 17.05
N LEU A 33 24.13 38.46 16.34
CA LEU A 33 24.56 38.58 14.95
C LEU A 33 26.10 38.85 14.97
N THR A 34 26.91 37.94 14.41
CA THR A 34 28.34 38.14 14.22
C THR A 34 28.60 38.57 12.78
N ILE A 35 29.01 39.82 12.60
CA ILE A 35 29.45 40.38 11.33
C ILE A 35 30.95 40.10 11.18
N LEU A 36 31.34 39.40 10.11
CA LEU A 36 32.75 39.20 9.73
C LEU A 36 33.12 40.20 8.63
N THR A 37 33.98 41.17 8.96
CA THR A 37 34.51 42.18 8.05
C THR A 37 35.68 41.63 7.24
N LEU A 38 35.60 41.76 5.91
CA LEU A 38 36.73 41.56 5.00
C LEU A 38 37.68 42.79 5.08
N THR A 39 38.94 42.52 5.37
CA THR A 39 40.04 43.51 5.14
C THR A 39 40.79 43.12 3.86
N GLN A 40 40.85 44.10 2.95
CA GLN A 40 41.73 44.08 1.77
C GLN A 40 43.18 44.41 2.19
N ALA A 41 44.12 43.62 1.67
CA ALA A 41 45.53 44.03 1.64
C ALA A 41 46.02 44.13 0.18
N LYS A 42 46.37 45.33 -0.22
CA LYS A 42 47.13 45.62 -1.46
C LYS A 42 48.61 45.40 -1.20
N GLY A 43 49.32 44.76 -2.11
CA GLY A 43 50.77 44.68 -2.12
C GLY A 43 51.34 44.48 -3.52
N CYS A 44 52.14 45.42 -3.94
CA CYS A 44 52.81 45.54 -5.25
C CYS A 44 53.94 44.50 -5.50
N GLY A 45 54.08 44.11 -6.77
CA GLY A 45 55.35 44.19 -7.50
C GLY A 45 56.22 42.97 -7.53
N ASN A 46 56.46 42.33 -8.66
CA ASN A 46 57.63 42.42 -9.50
C ASN A 46 57.68 41.29 -10.55
N TYR A 47 58.15 41.70 -11.71
CA TYR A 47 58.32 40.89 -12.92
C TYR A 47 59.44 39.86 -12.74
N LEU A 48 59.26 38.68 -13.31
CA LEU A 48 60.37 37.85 -13.83
C LEU A 48 59.87 36.99 -14.99
N LEU A 49 60.55 37.11 -16.09
CA LEU A 49 60.42 36.35 -17.34
C LEU A 49 60.68 34.85 -17.08
N ALA A 50 59.79 34.00 -17.54
CA ALA A 50 60.04 32.60 -17.60
C ALA A 50 59.59 31.98 -18.94
N SER A 51 60.47 31.31 -19.52
CA SER A 51 60.55 30.54 -20.74
C SER A 51 59.32 29.74 -21.08
N THR A 52 58.92 29.81 -22.34
CA THR A 52 57.90 28.98 -22.99
C THR A 52 58.40 27.53 -23.13
N SER A 53 57.84 26.64 -22.37
CA SER A 53 57.87 25.19 -22.65
C SER A 53 56.53 24.80 -23.25
N SER A 54 56.57 24.35 -24.48
CA SER A 54 55.43 23.74 -25.19
C SER A 54 54.99 22.48 -24.46
N ILE A 55 53.81 22.53 -23.83
CA ILE A 55 53.16 21.32 -23.28
C ILE A 55 52.15 20.85 -24.33
N ALA A 56 52.36 19.63 -24.80
CA ALA A 56 51.39 18.94 -25.65
C ALA A 56 50.02 18.82 -24.95
N PRO A 57 48.90 18.89 -25.66
CA PRO A 57 47.59 18.78 -25.03
C PRO A 57 47.42 17.41 -24.38
N ALA A 58 47.23 17.38 -23.07
CA ALA A 58 46.85 16.20 -22.33
C ALA A 58 45.53 15.66 -22.90
N ALA A 59 45.50 14.34 -23.22
CA ALA A 59 44.31 13.66 -23.63
C ALA A 59 43.20 13.92 -22.60
N ALA A 60 42.04 14.40 -23.05
CA ALA A 60 40.87 14.63 -22.22
C ALA A 60 40.52 13.34 -21.48
N ALA A 61 40.44 13.41 -20.17
CA ALA A 61 39.94 12.30 -19.36
C ALA A 61 38.53 11.91 -19.87
N PRO A 62 38.21 10.62 -19.96
CA PRO A 62 36.86 10.20 -20.34
C PRO A 62 35.88 10.85 -19.38
N ALA A 63 34.83 11.50 -19.95
CA ALA A 63 33.74 12.05 -19.17
C ALA A 63 33.21 10.96 -18.21
N PRO A 64 32.88 11.29 -16.96
CA PRO A 64 32.28 10.32 -16.07
C PRO A 64 31.05 9.75 -16.76
N ILE A 65 31.02 8.43 -16.94
CA ILE A 65 29.84 7.72 -17.39
C ILE A 65 28.75 8.13 -16.41
N ALA A 66 27.76 8.89 -16.90
CA ALA A 66 26.60 9.23 -16.11
C ALA A 66 26.07 7.90 -15.57
N ALA A 67 26.06 7.75 -14.24
CA ALA A 67 25.43 6.59 -13.62
C ALA A 67 24.03 6.52 -14.23
N GLU A 68 23.75 5.45 -14.97
CA GLU A 68 22.38 5.18 -15.42
C GLU A 68 21.54 5.23 -14.15
N THR A 69 20.74 6.28 -14.03
CA THR A 69 19.72 6.35 -13.00
C THR A 69 18.85 5.13 -13.24
N THR A 70 19.00 4.12 -12.38
CA THR A 70 18.16 2.93 -12.41
C THR A 70 16.74 3.42 -12.40
N ALA A 71 16.07 3.31 -13.56
CA ALA A 71 14.73 3.84 -13.75
C ALA A 71 13.86 3.32 -12.61
N ASN A 72 13.28 4.24 -11.85
CA ASN A 72 12.51 3.93 -10.65
C ASN A 72 11.34 3.00 -11.03
N ASN A 73 11.46 1.72 -10.66
CA ASN A 73 10.49 0.68 -11.00
C ASN A 73 9.47 0.56 -9.85
N ARG A 74 8.63 1.60 -9.69
CA ARG A 74 7.71 1.74 -8.56
C ARG A 74 6.26 1.91 -9.02
N ILE A 75 5.35 1.30 -8.28
CA ILE A 75 3.89 1.43 -8.44
C ILE A 75 3.31 1.82 -7.09
N GLN A 76 2.67 2.97 -7.02
CA GLN A 76 2.00 3.50 -5.83
C GLN A 76 0.49 3.50 -6.06
N ILE A 77 -0.27 2.90 -5.15
CA ILE A 77 -1.73 2.77 -5.24
C ILE A 77 -2.37 3.22 -3.94
N ALA A 78 -3.34 4.13 -4.00
CA ALA A 78 -4.18 4.47 -2.87
C ALA A 78 -5.62 3.98 -3.11
N PHE A 79 -6.17 3.25 -2.13
CA PHE A 79 -7.57 2.89 -2.09
C PHE A 79 -8.31 3.85 -1.15
N LEU A 80 -9.34 4.52 -1.67
CA LEU A 80 -10.22 5.42 -0.94
C LEU A 80 -11.60 4.76 -0.92
N LEU A 81 -11.98 4.18 0.23
CA LEU A 81 -13.17 3.35 0.35
C LEU A 81 -14.22 4.08 1.18
N ASP A 82 -15.37 4.24 0.58
CA ASP A 82 -16.56 4.64 1.30
C ASP A 82 -16.96 3.54 2.30
N THR A 83 -17.19 3.93 3.54
CA THR A 83 -17.63 3.06 4.63
C THR A 83 -18.93 3.58 5.27
N SER A 84 -19.76 4.28 4.50
CA SER A 84 -21.14 4.59 4.89
C SER A 84 -21.97 3.31 5.05
N SER A 85 -23.14 3.40 5.68
CA SER A 85 -23.97 2.21 6.00
C SER A 85 -24.42 1.41 4.77
N SER A 86 -24.49 2.03 3.60
CA SER A 86 -24.89 1.39 2.35
C SER A 86 -23.78 0.54 1.71
N MET A 87 -22.54 0.58 2.24
CA MET A 87 -21.33 0.05 1.59
C MET A 87 -20.85 -1.31 2.09
N ASP A 88 -21.64 -2.06 2.87
CA ASP A 88 -21.25 -3.40 3.37
C ASP A 88 -20.78 -4.33 2.23
N GLY A 89 -21.53 -4.37 1.13
CA GLY A 89 -21.19 -5.20 -0.02
C GLY A 89 -19.91 -4.75 -0.75
N LEU A 90 -19.62 -3.43 -0.80
CA LEU A 90 -18.35 -2.92 -1.33
C LEU A 90 -17.17 -3.39 -0.49
N ILE A 91 -17.28 -3.23 0.83
CA ILE A 91 -16.20 -3.60 1.76
C ILE A 91 -15.94 -5.11 1.69
N ASP A 92 -16.99 -5.93 1.61
CA ASP A 92 -16.86 -7.37 1.41
C ASP A 92 -16.18 -7.73 0.07
N GLN A 93 -16.55 -7.06 -1.02
CA GLN A 93 -15.88 -7.25 -2.30
C GLN A 93 -14.43 -6.79 -2.27
N ALA A 94 -14.11 -5.68 -1.60
CA ALA A 94 -12.74 -5.20 -1.43
C ALA A 94 -11.88 -6.24 -0.68
N LYS A 95 -12.39 -6.76 0.45
CA LYS A 95 -11.74 -7.83 1.23
C LYS A 95 -11.51 -9.10 0.40
N ALA A 96 -12.52 -9.50 -0.41
CA ALA A 96 -12.42 -10.67 -1.28
C ALA A 96 -11.49 -10.48 -2.49
N ARG A 97 -11.14 -9.26 -2.87
CA ARG A 97 -10.41 -8.97 -4.11
C ARG A 97 -9.03 -8.36 -3.94
N LEU A 98 -8.67 -7.91 -2.73
CA LEU A 98 -7.37 -7.26 -2.46
C LEU A 98 -6.20 -8.07 -3.06
N TRP A 99 -6.11 -9.36 -2.70
CA TRP A 99 -5.00 -10.20 -3.14
C TRP A 99 -5.01 -10.49 -4.64
N ASN A 100 -6.20 -10.51 -5.28
CA ASN A 100 -6.30 -10.65 -6.73
C ASN A 100 -5.77 -9.41 -7.45
N ILE A 101 -6.11 -8.20 -6.98
CA ILE A 101 -5.64 -6.94 -7.56
C ILE A 101 -4.12 -6.85 -7.45
N LEU A 102 -3.57 -7.12 -6.26
CA LEU A 102 -2.13 -7.15 -6.05
C LEU A 102 -1.44 -8.22 -6.90
N GLY A 103 -2.07 -9.41 -7.02
CA GLY A 103 -1.57 -10.50 -7.86
C GLY A 103 -1.47 -10.17 -9.35
N GLU A 104 -2.31 -9.25 -9.86
CA GLU A 104 -2.18 -8.78 -11.25
C GLU A 104 -0.95 -7.89 -11.45
N ILE A 105 -0.60 -7.07 -10.44
CA ILE A 105 0.59 -6.22 -10.50
C ILE A 105 1.86 -7.08 -10.50
N LEU A 106 1.86 -8.23 -9.82
CA LEU A 106 3.00 -9.14 -9.81
C LEU A 106 3.37 -9.71 -11.18
N LYS A 107 2.47 -9.62 -12.16
CA LYS A 107 2.74 -10.03 -13.54
C LYS A 107 3.54 -8.97 -14.32
N ALA A 108 3.64 -7.75 -13.81
CA ALA A 108 4.36 -6.66 -14.43
C ALA A 108 5.88 -6.78 -14.18
N GLU A 109 6.65 -6.49 -15.22
CA GLU A 109 8.11 -6.32 -15.13
C GLU A 109 8.55 -5.16 -16.01
N LYS A 110 9.58 -4.45 -15.60
CA LYS A 110 10.23 -3.39 -16.39
C LYS A 110 11.74 -3.65 -16.33
N ASN A 111 12.38 -3.71 -17.49
CA ASN A 111 13.79 -4.07 -17.61
C ASN A 111 14.17 -5.43 -16.99
N GLY A 112 13.22 -6.39 -16.99
CA GLY A 112 13.42 -7.71 -16.39
C GLY A 112 13.21 -7.79 -14.88
N GLU A 113 12.90 -6.66 -14.21
CA GLU A 113 12.69 -6.57 -12.78
C GLU A 113 11.22 -6.38 -12.43
N ALA A 114 10.79 -6.99 -11.31
CA ALA A 114 9.48 -6.75 -10.75
C ALA A 114 9.43 -5.36 -10.10
N PRO A 115 8.30 -4.62 -10.22
CA PRO A 115 8.15 -3.32 -9.56
C PRO A 115 8.07 -3.43 -8.05
N THR A 116 8.54 -2.40 -7.33
CA THR A 116 8.17 -2.19 -5.93
C THR A 116 6.72 -1.71 -5.88
N ILE A 117 5.89 -2.37 -5.06
CA ILE A 117 4.48 -2.03 -4.91
C ILE A 117 4.26 -1.40 -3.54
N GLU A 118 3.74 -0.18 -3.53
CA GLU A 118 3.34 0.52 -2.31
C GLU A 118 1.84 0.78 -2.34
N VAL A 119 1.17 0.50 -1.22
CA VAL A 119 -0.28 0.63 -1.09
C VAL A 119 -0.62 1.54 0.07
N ALA A 120 -1.56 2.45 -0.12
CA ALA A 120 -2.18 3.26 0.93
C ALA A 120 -3.66 2.95 1.04
N LEU A 121 -4.24 3.17 2.22
CA LEU A 121 -5.64 2.94 2.48
C LEU A 121 -6.25 4.11 3.25
N TYR A 122 -7.33 4.65 2.72
CA TYR A 122 -8.23 5.60 3.37
C TYR A 122 -9.63 5.01 3.44
N HIS A 123 -10.38 5.43 4.45
CA HIS A 123 -11.82 5.30 4.43
C HIS A 123 -12.50 6.64 4.72
N TYR A 124 -13.73 6.80 4.21
CA TYR A 124 -14.50 8.02 4.36
C TYR A 124 -15.99 7.70 4.47
N GLY A 125 -16.82 8.71 4.72
CA GLY A 125 -18.29 8.56 4.77
C GLY A 125 -18.80 7.84 6.02
N ASN A 126 -18.05 7.79 7.11
CA ASN A 126 -18.39 7.02 8.31
C ASN A 126 -18.66 7.95 9.50
N THR A 127 -19.82 7.85 10.14
CA THR A 127 -20.19 8.68 11.29
C THR A 127 -19.35 8.50 12.54
N THR A 128 -18.56 7.43 12.62
CA THR A 128 -17.61 7.26 13.73
C THR A 128 -16.37 8.15 13.55
N LEU A 129 -16.20 8.76 12.37
CA LEU A 129 -15.10 9.67 12.06
C LEU A 129 -15.47 11.12 12.41
N LEU A 130 -14.46 11.95 12.64
CA LEU A 130 -14.64 13.33 13.03
C LEU A 130 -15.17 14.18 11.87
N PRO A 131 -16.31 14.90 12.02
CA PRO A 131 -16.84 15.78 10.99
C PRO A 131 -15.85 16.87 10.57
N GLN A 132 -15.03 17.39 11.51
CA GLN A 132 -14.01 18.41 11.26
C GLN A 132 -12.94 17.93 10.28
N ASN A 133 -12.75 16.61 10.14
CA ASN A 133 -11.86 15.99 9.17
C ASN A 133 -12.58 15.58 7.88
N GLY A 134 -13.86 15.98 7.69
CA GLY A 134 -14.68 15.58 6.55
C GLY A 134 -15.06 14.10 6.55
N TYR A 135 -15.22 13.50 7.73
CA TYR A 135 -15.46 12.05 7.89
C TYR A 135 -14.43 11.19 7.15
N ILE A 136 -13.15 11.58 7.20
CA ILE A 136 -12.04 10.91 6.49
C ILE A 136 -10.97 10.49 7.48
N GLN A 137 -10.45 9.27 7.29
CA GLN A 137 -9.28 8.78 8.01
C GLN A 137 -8.29 8.07 7.07
N GLN A 138 -7.02 8.42 7.17
CA GLN A 138 -5.94 7.62 6.64
C GLN A 138 -5.72 6.41 7.56
N LEU A 139 -5.97 5.21 7.05
CA LEU A 139 -5.74 3.97 7.77
C LEU A 139 -4.28 3.51 7.63
N SER A 140 -3.69 3.73 6.46
CA SER A 140 -2.30 3.42 6.19
C SER A 140 -1.71 4.40 5.19
N PRO A 141 -0.49 4.92 5.42
CA PRO A 141 0.27 5.62 4.39
C PRO A 141 0.71 4.64 3.29
N LEU A 142 1.39 5.14 2.25
CA LEU A 142 2.04 4.29 1.25
C LEU A 142 3.05 3.37 1.94
N THR A 143 2.87 2.07 1.77
CA THR A 143 3.71 1.05 2.40
C THR A 143 3.83 -0.20 1.53
N THR A 144 4.95 -0.89 1.63
CA THR A 144 5.16 -2.23 1.08
C THR A 144 4.62 -3.34 1.99
N ASP A 145 4.24 -3.01 3.24
CA ASP A 145 3.64 -3.95 4.20
C ASP A 145 2.15 -4.18 3.89
N VAL A 146 1.90 -5.12 3.00
CA VAL A 146 0.53 -5.45 2.57
C VAL A 146 -0.25 -6.20 3.64
N ASP A 147 0.42 -6.82 4.62
CA ASP A 147 -0.26 -7.45 5.75
C ASP A 147 -0.89 -6.39 6.67
N ALA A 148 -0.22 -5.27 6.88
CA ALA A 148 -0.79 -4.13 7.59
C ALA A 148 -1.99 -3.53 6.83
N ILE A 149 -1.93 -3.43 5.50
CA ILE A 149 -3.08 -3.02 4.67
C ILE A 149 -4.25 -3.98 4.83
N SER A 150 -3.99 -5.29 4.73
CA SER A 150 -5.02 -6.33 4.89
C SER A 150 -5.67 -6.26 6.27
N GLU A 151 -4.88 -6.15 7.34
CA GLU A 151 -5.37 -6.01 8.71
C GLU A 151 -6.35 -4.84 8.84
N LYS A 152 -5.98 -3.65 8.34
CA LYS A 152 -6.83 -2.44 8.38
C LYS A 152 -8.09 -2.61 7.56
N LEU A 153 -7.99 -3.17 6.35
CA LEU A 153 -9.14 -3.43 5.48
C LEU A 153 -10.14 -4.40 6.15
N PHE A 154 -9.65 -5.50 6.74
CA PHE A 154 -10.51 -6.47 7.39
C PHE A 154 -11.15 -5.95 8.69
N ALA A 155 -10.54 -4.97 9.35
CA ALA A 155 -11.10 -4.29 10.52
C ALA A 155 -12.21 -3.28 10.18
N LEU A 156 -12.37 -2.88 8.90
CA LEU A 156 -13.38 -1.91 8.50
C LEU A 156 -14.79 -2.39 8.81
N LYS A 157 -15.59 -1.46 9.34
CA LYS A 157 -17.04 -1.58 9.56
C LYS A 157 -17.70 -0.36 8.97
N THR A 158 -18.90 -0.54 8.44
CA THR A 158 -19.70 0.52 7.86
C THR A 158 -20.55 1.22 8.95
N SER A 159 -20.79 2.53 8.76
CA SER A 159 -21.70 3.33 9.58
C SER A 159 -22.05 4.59 8.79
N GLY A 160 -23.30 5.05 8.83
CA GLY A 160 -23.77 6.19 8.05
C GLY A 160 -22.92 7.45 8.21
N GLY A 161 -22.89 8.31 7.19
CA GLY A 161 -22.13 9.57 7.19
C GLY A 161 -22.20 10.28 5.85
N ASP A 162 -21.68 11.52 5.81
CA ASP A 162 -21.57 12.30 4.57
C ASP A 162 -20.33 11.86 3.77
N GLU A 163 -20.46 11.73 2.46
CA GLU A 163 -19.49 11.09 1.58
C GLU A 163 -18.76 12.11 0.71
N TYR A 164 -17.72 12.74 1.26
CA TYR A 164 -16.99 13.84 0.62
C TYR A 164 -15.85 13.34 -0.29
N CYS A 165 -16.21 12.89 -1.51
CA CYS A 165 -15.27 12.36 -2.50
C CYS A 165 -14.16 13.36 -2.86
N GLY A 166 -14.50 14.63 -3.14
CA GLY A 166 -13.51 15.67 -3.43
C GLY A 166 -12.51 15.86 -2.29
N HIS A 167 -13.00 15.82 -1.05
CA HIS A 167 -12.16 16.03 0.13
C HIS A 167 -11.18 14.87 0.35
N VAL A 168 -11.64 13.61 0.26
CA VAL A 168 -10.74 12.45 0.43
C VAL A 168 -9.71 12.36 -0.69
N VAL A 169 -10.06 12.72 -1.94
CA VAL A 169 -9.09 12.80 -3.04
C VAL A 169 -8.04 13.86 -2.77
N LEU A 170 -8.46 15.04 -2.30
CA LEU A 170 -7.53 16.12 -1.97
C LEU A 170 -6.57 15.71 -0.86
N LYS A 171 -7.08 15.12 0.23
CA LYS A 171 -6.25 14.63 1.35
C LYS A 171 -5.26 13.57 0.89
N ALA A 172 -5.69 12.56 0.15
CA ALA A 172 -4.79 11.53 -0.37
C ALA A 172 -3.73 12.11 -1.33
N THR A 173 -4.08 13.15 -2.10
CA THR A 173 -3.15 13.84 -3.00
C THR A 173 -2.07 14.61 -2.24
N ASP A 174 -2.40 15.18 -1.08
CA ASP A 174 -1.50 16.07 -0.33
C ASP A 174 -0.75 15.36 0.80
N GLU A 175 -1.37 14.40 1.47
CA GLU A 175 -0.81 13.77 2.66
C GLU A 175 0.07 12.55 2.35
N LEU A 176 -0.16 11.88 1.20
CA LEU A 176 0.66 10.74 0.81
C LEU A 176 2.00 11.18 0.20
N GLU A 177 3.05 10.45 0.54
CA GLU A 177 4.40 10.65 0.01
C GLU A 177 4.53 10.07 -1.41
N TRP A 178 3.82 10.70 -2.36
CA TRP A 178 3.89 10.34 -3.76
C TRP A 178 5.27 10.60 -4.33
N ASP A 179 5.80 9.62 -5.05
CA ASP A 179 7.07 9.74 -5.74
C ASP A 179 7.04 10.91 -6.76
N ALA A 180 8.10 11.71 -6.76
CA ALA A 180 8.24 12.81 -7.71
C ALA A 180 8.60 12.35 -9.12
N ASP A 181 9.11 11.12 -9.29
CA ASP A 181 9.48 10.57 -10.60
C ASP A 181 8.22 10.31 -11.46
N ASP A 182 8.23 10.88 -12.67
CA ASP A 182 7.15 10.68 -13.66
C ASP A 182 7.08 9.25 -14.19
N ASN A 183 8.13 8.45 -14.04
CA ASN A 183 8.13 7.03 -14.41
C ASN A 183 7.39 6.16 -13.40
N THR A 184 7.22 6.62 -12.16
CA THR A 184 6.40 5.94 -11.15
C THR A 184 4.93 5.92 -11.58
N VAL A 185 4.30 4.77 -11.48
CA VAL A 185 2.86 4.62 -11.71
C VAL A 185 2.13 5.02 -10.43
N LYS A 186 1.36 6.11 -10.48
CA LYS A 186 0.62 6.68 -9.33
C LYS A 186 -0.88 6.55 -9.60
N LEU A 187 -1.58 5.73 -8.83
CA LEU A 187 -2.99 5.41 -9.02
C LEU A 187 -3.80 5.63 -7.75
N VAL A 188 -4.96 6.22 -7.89
CA VAL A 188 -6.01 6.24 -6.88
C VAL A 188 -7.21 5.45 -7.39
N TYR A 189 -7.79 4.61 -6.55
CA TYR A 189 -9.09 3.99 -6.74
C TYR A 189 -10.02 4.48 -5.66
N ILE A 190 -11.00 5.29 -6.03
CA ILE A 190 -12.04 5.77 -5.10
C ILE A 190 -13.34 5.05 -5.40
N ALA A 191 -13.99 4.51 -4.35
CA ALA A 191 -15.23 3.76 -4.46
C ALA A 191 -16.28 4.29 -3.48
N GLY A 192 -17.54 4.42 -3.94
CA GLY A 192 -18.70 4.87 -3.18
C GLY A 192 -19.96 4.79 -4.02
N ASN A 193 -21.10 5.27 -3.51
CA ASN A 193 -22.41 5.13 -4.16
C ASN A 193 -23.19 6.44 -4.32
N GLU A 194 -22.89 7.48 -3.56
CA GLU A 194 -23.59 8.76 -3.65
C GLU A 194 -22.93 9.73 -4.64
N SER A 195 -23.47 10.94 -4.77
CA SER A 195 -22.94 11.93 -5.71
C SER A 195 -21.47 12.25 -5.45
N PHE A 196 -20.66 12.23 -6.49
CA PHE A 196 -19.23 12.53 -6.41
C PHE A 196 -18.92 13.97 -6.00
N ASP A 197 -19.91 14.86 -6.15
CA ASP A 197 -19.77 16.31 -5.93
C ASP A 197 -20.25 16.77 -4.53
N GLN A 198 -20.37 15.85 -3.56
CA GLN A 198 -20.74 16.20 -2.20
C GLN A 198 -19.59 16.90 -1.44
N GLY A 199 -19.98 17.81 -0.53
CA GLY A 199 -19.08 18.50 0.39
C GLY A 199 -18.54 19.83 -0.13
N GLU A 200 -17.73 20.49 0.71
CA GLU A 200 -17.23 21.84 0.46
C GLU A 200 -16.05 21.90 -0.52
N VAL A 201 -15.34 20.79 -0.70
CA VAL A 201 -14.19 20.72 -1.61
C VAL A 201 -14.70 20.33 -3.00
N PRO A 202 -14.63 21.23 -4.00
CA PRO A 202 -15.03 20.90 -5.36
C PRO A 202 -14.22 19.71 -5.88
N ALA A 203 -14.90 18.64 -6.26
CA ALA A 203 -14.24 17.42 -6.70
C ALA A 203 -13.32 17.66 -7.91
N ILE A 204 -13.75 18.55 -8.83
CA ILE A 204 -12.99 18.89 -10.03
C ILE A 204 -11.62 19.50 -9.70
N ASP A 205 -11.54 20.33 -8.64
CA ASP A 205 -10.30 20.99 -8.23
C ASP A 205 -9.34 19.97 -7.60
N ALA A 206 -9.86 19.10 -6.72
CA ALA A 206 -9.09 18.00 -6.13
C ALA A 206 -8.51 17.06 -7.20
N LEU A 207 -9.31 16.68 -8.19
CA LEU A 207 -8.91 15.82 -9.29
C LEU A 207 -7.91 16.52 -10.22
N GLY A 208 -8.09 17.83 -10.48
CA GLY A 208 -7.13 18.64 -11.25
C GLY A 208 -5.77 18.69 -10.56
N LYS A 209 -5.75 18.86 -9.24
CA LYS A 209 -4.52 18.84 -8.43
C LYS A 209 -3.83 17.48 -8.48
N ALA A 210 -4.56 16.39 -8.32
CA ALA A 210 -4.04 15.02 -8.46
C ALA A 210 -3.42 14.80 -9.83
N ALA A 211 -4.14 15.17 -10.89
CA ALA A 211 -3.66 15.06 -12.27
C ALA A 211 -2.40 15.91 -12.53
N GLY A 212 -2.26 17.07 -11.88
CA GLY A 212 -1.08 17.92 -11.91
C GLY A 212 0.17 17.27 -11.28
N LYS A 213 -0.02 16.38 -10.31
CA LYS A 213 1.05 15.55 -9.70
C LYS A 213 1.27 14.21 -10.45
N GLY A 214 0.64 14.00 -11.60
CA GLY A 214 0.73 12.76 -12.38
C GLY A 214 -0.01 11.58 -11.72
N ILE A 215 -0.89 11.85 -10.74
CA ILE A 215 -1.74 10.86 -10.08
C ILE A 215 -3.00 10.68 -10.91
N ILE A 216 -3.34 9.42 -11.22
CA ILE A 216 -4.52 9.05 -11.99
C ILE A 216 -5.59 8.58 -11.03
N VAL A 217 -6.78 9.18 -11.08
CA VAL A 217 -7.88 8.83 -10.19
C VAL A 217 -8.93 8.04 -10.97
N ASN A 218 -9.04 6.76 -10.65
CA ASN A 218 -10.06 5.86 -11.17
C ASN A 218 -11.25 5.86 -10.21
N THR A 219 -12.47 5.94 -10.76
CA THR A 219 -13.69 6.01 -9.97
C THR A 219 -14.50 4.72 -10.09
N ILE A 220 -15.08 4.26 -8.97
CA ILE A 220 -15.85 3.02 -8.88
C ILE A 220 -17.19 3.32 -8.23
N LEU A 221 -18.24 3.42 -9.03
CA LEU A 221 -19.61 3.61 -8.53
C LEU A 221 -20.20 2.27 -8.08
N CYS A 222 -20.68 2.22 -6.85
CA CYS A 222 -21.42 1.10 -6.29
C CYS A 222 -22.92 1.36 -6.47
N GLY A 223 -23.45 1.25 -7.68
CA GLY A 223 -24.84 1.60 -7.96
C GLY A 223 -25.21 1.61 -9.44
N ASN A 224 -26.29 2.32 -9.75
CA ASN A 224 -26.77 2.43 -11.13
C ASN A 224 -25.93 3.39 -11.97
N PRO A 225 -25.18 2.91 -12.96
CA PRO A 225 -24.32 3.76 -13.78
C PRO A 225 -25.09 4.74 -14.70
N ASN A 226 -26.40 4.54 -14.88
CA ASN A 226 -27.22 5.35 -15.79
C ASN A 226 -27.98 6.48 -15.05
N GLY A 227 -27.83 6.60 -13.75
CA GLY A 227 -28.41 7.66 -12.92
C GLY A 227 -27.58 8.95 -12.89
N ALA A 228 -28.04 9.92 -12.11
CA ALA A 228 -27.33 11.19 -11.89
C ALA A 228 -25.93 10.96 -11.29
N ASP A 229 -25.82 10.07 -10.30
CA ASP A 229 -24.55 9.71 -9.65
C ASP A 229 -23.58 9.10 -10.65
N GLY A 230 -24.07 8.21 -11.56
CA GLY A 230 -23.25 7.67 -12.64
C GLY A 230 -22.63 8.75 -13.53
N ASN A 231 -23.30 9.87 -13.74
CA ASN A 231 -22.76 10.99 -14.51
C ASN A 231 -21.68 11.76 -13.73
N SER A 232 -21.88 12.01 -12.43
CA SER A 232 -20.88 12.68 -11.58
C SER A 232 -19.60 11.84 -11.45
N TRP A 233 -19.73 10.54 -11.23
CA TRP A 233 -18.59 9.60 -11.14
C TRP A 233 -17.81 9.49 -12.48
N ARG A 234 -18.53 9.49 -13.63
CA ARG A 234 -17.86 9.56 -14.95
C ARG A 234 -17.14 10.87 -15.19
N ALA A 235 -17.76 11.99 -14.75
CA ALA A 235 -17.10 13.29 -14.84
C ALA A 235 -15.84 13.31 -13.97
N GLY A 236 -15.90 12.77 -12.74
CA GLY A 236 -14.77 12.60 -11.84
C GLY A 236 -13.64 11.78 -12.48
N ALA A 237 -13.94 10.62 -13.07
CA ALA A 237 -12.93 9.81 -13.76
C ALA A 237 -12.23 10.58 -14.87
N ARG A 238 -12.99 11.31 -15.71
CA ARG A 238 -12.40 12.12 -16.79
C ARG A 238 -11.48 13.21 -16.27
N ALA A 239 -11.93 13.93 -15.23
CA ALA A 239 -11.12 14.99 -14.60
C ALA A 239 -9.84 14.43 -13.97
N GLY A 240 -9.92 13.25 -13.32
CA GLY A 240 -8.79 12.53 -12.74
C GLY A 240 -7.92 11.78 -13.76
N LYS A 241 -8.17 11.93 -15.06
CA LYS A 241 -7.47 11.20 -16.16
C LYS A 241 -7.52 9.67 -16.01
N GLY A 242 -8.51 9.16 -15.27
CA GLY A 242 -8.72 7.75 -14.97
C GLY A 242 -9.88 7.13 -15.75
N GLU A 243 -10.23 5.93 -15.33
CA GLU A 243 -11.33 5.15 -15.88
C GLU A 243 -12.49 5.11 -14.88
N PHE A 244 -13.71 5.08 -15.43
CA PHE A 244 -14.94 4.89 -14.64
C PHE A 244 -15.34 3.42 -14.64
N PHE A 245 -15.58 2.90 -13.45
CA PHE A 245 -16.12 1.56 -13.22
C PHE A 245 -17.44 1.66 -12.46
N TYR A 246 -18.26 0.64 -12.62
CA TYR A 246 -19.42 0.44 -11.76
C TYR A 246 -19.51 -1.03 -11.33
N ILE A 247 -20.02 -1.26 -10.14
CA ILE A 247 -20.23 -2.59 -9.59
C ILE A 247 -21.64 -2.69 -9.00
N ASN A 248 -22.16 -3.90 -9.07
CA ASN A 248 -23.27 -4.29 -8.21
C ASN A 248 -22.66 -4.78 -6.89
N GLN A 249 -22.82 -4.01 -5.82
CA GLN A 249 -22.27 -4.35 -4.51
C GLN A 249 -22.92 -5.60 -3.89
N ASP A 250 -24.15 -5.95 -4.32
CA ASP A 250 -24.87 -7.13 -3.85
C ASP A 250 -24.45 -8.42 -4.58
N GLU A 251 -23.61 -8.29 -5.63
CA GLU A 251 -23.11 -9.44 -6.38
C GLU A 251 -22.04 -10.18 -5.58
N LYS A 252 -22.37 -11.40 -5.18
CA LYS A 252 -21.41 -12.24 -4.44
C LYS A 252 -20.27 -12.70 -5.34
N VAL A 253 -19.06 -12.69 -4.77
CA VAL A 253 -17.87 -13.23 -5.42
C VAL A 253 -18.01 -14.74 -5.58
N VAL A 254 -18.18 -15.20 -6.80
CA VAL A 254 -18.31 -16.63 -7.09
C VAL A 254 -16.94 -17.32 -6.98
N TYR A 255 -16.86 -18.29 -6.10
CA TYR A 255 -15.71 -19.16 -5.95
C TYR A 255 -15.81 -20.37 -6.92
N ILE A 256 -14.74 -20.62 -7.68
CA ILE A 256 -14.60 -21.84 -8.50
C ILE A 256 -13.58 -22.74 -7.80
N PRO A 257 -14.02 -23.87 -7.21
CA PRO A 257 -13.11 -24.84 -6.59
C PRO A 257 -12.16 -25.42 -7.61
N SER A 258 -10.94 -25.70 -7.20
CA SER A 258 -9.94 -26.35 -8.06
C SER A 258 -9.25 -27.51 -7.36
N PRO A 259 -8.74 -28.50 -8.11
CA PRO A 259 -8.00 -29.62 -7.53
C PRO A 259 -6.65 -29.20 -6.92
N PHE A 260 -6.24 -27.96 -7.08
CA PHE A 260 -4.97 -27.41 -6.57
C PHE A 260 -5.11 -26.72 -5.22
N ASP A 261 -6.31 -26.37 -4.79
CA ASP A 261 -6.58 -25.52 -3.63
C ASP A 261 -5.98 -26.09 -2.34
N GLU A 262 -6.19 -27.39 -2.06
CA GLU A 262 -5.65 -28.05 -0.87
C GLU A 262 -4.10 -28.09 -0.87
N ALA A 263 -3.50 -28.34 -2.03
CA ALA A 263 -2.04 -28.37 -2.16
C ALA A 263 -1.44 -26.97 -1.92
N ILE A 264 -2.08 -25.90 -2.43
CA ILE A 264 -1.66 -24.51 -2.21
C ILE A 264 -1.73 -24.17 -0.72
N GLU A 265 -2.82 -24.54 -0.03
CA GLU A 265 -2.98 -24.31 1.40
C GLU A 265 -1.89 -25.01 2.22
N LYS A 266 -1.63 -26.30 1.94
CA LYS A 266 -0.56 -27.06 2.60
C LYS A 266 0.82 -26.42 2.38
N CYS A 267 1.11 -25.97 1.17
CA CYS A 267 2.37 -25.25 0.85
C CYS A 267 2.45 -23.91 1.57
N ASN A 268 1.35 -23.15 1.67
CA ASN A 268 1.30 -21.88 2.40
C ASN A 268 1.56 -22.08 3.90
N LEU A 269 0.98 -23.12 4.53
CA LEU A 269 1.26 -23.46 5.93
C LEU A 269 2.73 -23.84 6.15
N ARG A 270 3.34 -24.55 5.22
CA ARG A 270 4.77 -24.87 5.27
C ARG A 270 5.63 -23.61 5.06
N LEU A 271 5.22 -22.72 4.17
CA LEU A 271 5.90 -21.44 3.93
C LEU A 271 5.89 -20.57 5.19
N ASN A 272 4.77 -20.50 5.92
CA ASN A 272 4.69 -19.77 7.20
C ASN A 272 5.74 -20.23 8.21
N LYS A 273 6.04 -21.53 8.27
CA LYS A 273 7.06 -22.08 9.18
C LYS A 273 8.50 -21.71 8.81
N THR A 274 8.72 -21.11 7.64
CA THR A 274 10.05 -20.63 7.23
C THR A 274 10.37 -19.21 7.70
N TYR A 275 9.36 -18.47 8.16
CA TYR A 275 9.56 -17.13 8.71
C TYR A 275 10.01 -17.23 10.17
N ILE A 276 11.10 -16.56 10.51
CA ILE A 276 11.72 -16.58 11.83
C ILE A 276 11.73 -15.15 12.36
N PRO A 277 10.90 -14.85 13.37
CA PRO A 277 10.76 -13.49 13.87
C PRO A 277 12.02 -13.00 14.55
N ILE A 278 12.43 -11.77 14.26
CA ILE A 278 13.51 -11.01 14.90
C ILE A 278 13.02 -9.64 15.36
N GLY A 279 13.74 -9.07 16.33
CA GLY A 279 13.43 -7.78 16.92
C GLY A 279 12.22 -7.82 17.86
N SER A 280 11.98 -6.72 18.57
CA SER A 280 10.95 -6.63 19.63
C SER A 280 9.50 -6.83 19.12
N ARG A 281 9.24 -6.54 17.86
CA ARG A 281 7.91 -6.67 17.22
C ARG A 281 7.77 -7.92 16.36
N GLY A 282 8.83 -8.70 16.17
CA GLY A 282 8.87 -9.79 15.20
C GLY A 282 7.77 -10.83 15.42
N ALA A 283 7.57 -11.27 16.66
CA ALA A 283 6.53 -12.26 17.00
C ALA A 283 5.11 -11.74 16.70
N ALA A 284 4.84 -10.46 16.99
CA ALA A 284 3.53 -9.85 16.69
C ALA A 284 3.28 -9.73 15.19
N LEU A 285 4.30 -9.37 14.40
CA LEU A 285 4.20 -9.24 12.94
C LEU A 285 4.06 -10.62 12.26
N GLN A 286 4.73 -11.66 12.79
CA GLN A 286 4.50 -13.04 12.34
C GLN A 286 3.08 -13.51 12.66
N ALA A 287 2.55 -13.20 13.85
CA ALA A 287 1.17 -13.52 14.19
C ALA A 287 0.18 -12.79 13.27
N ASN A 288 0.44 -11.52 12.92
CA ASN A 288 -0.36 -10.79 11.94
C ASN A 288 -0.31 -11.46 10.56
N GLN A 289 0.87 -11.87 10.07
CA GLN A 289 0.99 -12.62 8.82
C GLN A 289 0.05 -13.84 8.78
N ILE A 290 0.01 -14.62 9.87
CA ILE A 290 -0.85 -15.81 9.98
C ILE A 290 -2.32 -15.41 10.05
N ALA A 291 -2.66 -14.34 10.79
CA ALA A 291 -4.02 -13.83 10.87
C ALA A 291 -4.54 -13.37 9.50
N GLN A 292 -3.68 -12.76 8.66
CA GLN A 292 -4.08 -12.36 7.31
C GLN A 292 -4.29 -13.58 6.37
N ASP A 293 -3.64 -14.71 6.61
CA ASP A 293 -3.97 -15.96 5.89
C ASP A 293 -5.39 -16.45 6.26
N ALA A 294 -5.74 -16.42 7.56
CA ALA A 294 -7.09 -16.78 8.02
C ALA A 294 -8.15 -15.81 7.48
N ASN A 295 -7.87 -14.52 7.48
CA ASN A 295 -8.71 -13.49 6.88
C ASN A 295 -8.96 -13.78 5.38
N ALA A 296 -7.90 -14.08 4.62
CA ALA A 296 -8.04 -14.44 3.22
C ALA A 296 -8.88 -15.71 3.04
N GLN A 297 -8.70 -16.72 3.89
CA GLN A 297 -9.44 -17.97 3.84
C GLN A 297 -10.93 -17.81 4.16
N SER A 298 -11.31 -16.88 5.05
CA SER A 298 -12.72 -16.61 5.38
C SER A 298 -13.54 -16.13 4.17
N TYR A 299 -12.88 -15.54 3.16
CA TYR A 299 -13.46 -15.15 1.88
C TYR A 299 -13.26 -16.21 0.78
N GLY A 300 -12.87 -17.43 1.15
CA GLY A 300 -12.78 -18.63 0.30
C GLY A 300 -11.38 -18.94 -0.21
N GLN A 301 -11.20 -20.18 -0.65
CA GLN A 301 -9.92 -20.74 -1.10
C GLN A 301 -9.29 -19.98 -2.28
N ALA A 302 -10.09 -19.33 -3.12
CA ALA A 302 -9.57 -18.48 -4.20
C ALA A 302 -8.77 -17.29 -3.65
N ASN A 303 -9.27 -16.67 -2.57
CA ASN A 303 -8.62 -15.54 -1.95
C ASN A 303 -7.33 -15.97 -1.22
N LEU A 304 -7.38 -17.08 -0.47
CA LEU A 304 -6.19 -17.67 0.13
C LEU A 304 -5.13 -18.03 -0.92
N SER A 305 -5.54 -18.63 -2.05
CA SER A 305 -4.61 -18.97 -3.14
C SER A 305 -3.93 -17.72 -3.73
N SER A 306 -4.69 -16.62 -3.91
CA SER A 306 -4.15 -15.35 -4.38
C SER A 306 -3.17 -14.74 -3.38
N ARG A 307 -3.47 -14.81 -2.08
CA ARG A 307 -2.55 -14.40 -1.01
C ARG A 307 -1.29 -15.26 -0.99
N ALA A 308 -1.40 -16.58 -1.05
CA ALA A 308 -0.25 -17.48 -1.11
C ALA A 308 0.65 -17.17 -2.32
N LYS A 309 0.05 -16.87 -3.49
CA LYS A 309 0.76 -16.42 -4.68
C LYS A 309 1.53 -15.12 -4.43
N PHE A 310 0.92 -14.14 -3.74
CA PHE A 310 1.58 -12.90 -3.38
C PHE A 310 2.77 -13.15 -2.43
N LYS A 311 2.58 -13.95 -1.37
CA LYS A 311 3.64 -14.35 -0.42
C LYS A 311 4.80 -15.10 -1.08
N ALA A 312 4.55 -15.80 -2.18
CA ALA A 312 5.57 -16.49 -2.95
C ALA A 312 6.31 -15.58 -3.95
N SER A 313 5.98 -14.31 -4.05
CA SER A 313 6.62 -13.34 -4.94
C SER A 313 7.78 -12.61 -4.29
N SER A 314 8.60 -11.94 -5.12
CA SER A 314 9.69 -11.05 -4.67
C SER A 314 9.20 -9.77 -3.97
N ASN A 315 7.94 -9.41 -4.15
CA ASN A 315 7.33 -8.23 -3.51
C ASN A 315 6.93 -8.48 -2.04
N TYR A 316 6.87 -9.74 -1.61
CA TYR A 316 6.59 -10.05 -0.21
C TYR A 316 7.91 -10.21 0.55
N ARG A 317 8.36 -9.11 1.15
CA ARG A 317 9.60 -9.03 1.92
C ARG A 317 9.33 -8.45 3.30
N ASN A 318 9.93 -9.06 4.30
CA ASN A 318 9.70 -8.76 5.71
C ASN A 318 11.02 -8.49 6.46
N ALA A 319 11.96 -7.79 5.82
CA ALA A 319 13.29 -7.53 6.40
C ALA A 319 13.24 -6.80 7.76
N GLY A 320 12.15 -6.09 8.05
CA GLY A 320 11.94 -5.46 9.35
C GLY A 320 11.77 -6.44 10.51
N TRP A 321 11.35 -7.69 10.23
CA TRP A 321 11.01 -8.64 11.29
C TRP A 321 11.35 -10.13 11.00
N ASP A 322 11.63 -10.50 9.76
CA ASP A 322 11.99 -11.86 9.38
C ASP A 322 13.51 -12.01 9.20
N LEU A 323 14.07 -13.01 9.84
CA LEU A 323 15.50 -13.28 9.87
C LEU A 323 16.12 -13.43 8.48
N LEU A 324 15.48 -14.17 7.56
CA LEU A 324 16.04 -14.46 6.23
C LEU A 324 16.01 -13.22 5.35
N ASP A 325 14.90 -12.48 5.36
CA ASP A 325 14.76 -11.26 4.58
C ASP A 325 15.68 -10.16 5.12
N ALA A 326 15.82 -10.06 6.46
CA ALA A 326 16.75 -9.14 7.11
C ALA A 326 18.22 -9.49 6.77
N ASN A 327 18.56 -10.77 6.73
CA ASN A 327 19.92 -11.19 6.35
C ASN A 327 20.25 -10.91 4.88
N ASP A 328 19.24 -10.89 4.00
CA ASP A 328 19.43 -10.51 2.60
C ASP A 328 19.64 -8.99 2.43
N GLU A 329 19.10 -8.18 3.34
CA GLU A 329 19.21 -6.73 3.31
C GLU A 329 20.44 -6.23 4.08
N ASP A 330 20.64 -6.70 5.32
CA ASP A 330 21.77 -6.34 6.17
C ASP A 330 22.26 -7.54 7.01
N PRO A 331 23.21 -8.35 6.49
CA PRO A 331 23.79 -9.46 7.24
C PRO A 331 24.46 -9.04 8.56
N SER A 332 24.99 -7.80 8.62
CA SER A 332 25.71 -7.31 9.80
C SER A 332 24.74 -7.05 10.97
N ARG A 333 23.53 -6.57 10.69
CA ARG A 333 22.46 -6.42 11.67
C ARG A 333 22.07 -7.78 12.26
N VAL A 334 21.87 -8.78 11.42
CA VAL A 334 21.46 -10.12 11.84
C VAL A 334 22.52 -10.77 12.75
N LEU A 335 23.81 -10.58 12.47
CA LEU A 335 24.88 -11.08 13.31
C LEU A 335 24.87 -10.43 14.71
N LYS A 336 24.56 -9.13 14.82
CA LYS A 336 24.43 -8.41 16.09
C LYS A 336 23.25 -8.92 16.92
N GLU A 337 22.14 -9.27 16.26
CA GLU A 337 20.92 -9.78 16.89
C GLU A 337 20.95 -11.30 17.13
N LYS A 338 22.00 -12.01 16.71
CA LYS A 338 22.10 -13.48 16.76
C LYS A 338 21.83 -14.05 18.16
N MET A 339 22.34 -13.41 19.23
CA MET A 339 22.17 -13.86 20.60
C MET A 339 20.73 -13.79 21.10
N SER A 340 19.87 -13.03 20.44
CA SER A 340 18.41 -12.94 20.76
C SER A 340 17.57 -13.98 20.04
N LEU A 341 18.19 -14.79 19.15
CA LEU A 341 17.51 -15.85 18.42
C LEU A 341 17.31 -17.11 19.29
N PRO A 342 16.40 -18.01 18.91
CA PRO A 342 16.26 -19.30 19.59
C PRO A 342 17.60 -20.06 19.68
N ASP A 343 17.79 -20.86 20.73
CA ASP A 343 19.03 -21.60 21.02
C ASP A 343 19.54 -22.42 19.83
N SER A 344 18.65 -22.98 19.04
CA SER A 344 18.95 -23.72 17.81
C SER A 344 19.68 -22.90 16.74
N LEU A 345 19.72 -21.57 16.88
CA LEU A 345 20.41 -20.63 16.01
C LEU A 345 21.50 -19.83 16.73
N SER A 346 21.23 -19.37 17.95
CA SER A 346 22.16 -18.52 18.72
C SER A 346 23.45 -19.25 19.10
N GLN A 347 23.37 -20.55 19.38
CA GLN A 347 24.51 -21.38 19.81
C GLN A 347 25.44 -21.84 18.66
N LEU A 348 25.03 -21.65 17.39
CA LEU A 348 25.84 -22.05 16.24
C LEU A 348 27.08 -21.16 16.12
N SER A 349 28.18 -21.70 15.64
CA SER A 349 29.30 -20.88 15.17
C SER A 349 28.86 -20.00 14.01
N GLU A 350 29.63 -18.97 13.65
CA GLU A 350 29.27 -18.09 12.54
C GLU A 350 29.15 -18.85 11.21
N VAL A 351 30.03 -19.78 10.94
CA VAL A 351 30.00 -20.62 9.72
C VAL A 351 28.75 -21.50 9.68
N GLU A 352 28.45 -22.21 10.78
CA GLU A 352 27.26 -23.05 10.90
C GLU A 352 25.97 -22.22 10.78
N PHE A 353 25.95 -21.02 11.38
CA PHE A 353 24.83 -20.10 11.28
C PHE A 353 24.56 -19.70 9.83
N GLN A 354 25.56 -19.28 9.07
CA GLN A 354 25.43 -18.93 7.65
C GLN A 354 25.01 -20.12 6.80
N GLN A 355 25.53 -21.32 7.07
CA GLN A 355 25.10 -22.55 6.40
C GLN A 355 23.62 -22.84 6.70
N LYS A 356 23.19 -22.66 7.95
CA LYS A 356 21.78 -22.84 8.37
C LYS A 356 20.86 -21.85 7.68
N LEU A 357 21.22 -20.56 7.63
CA LEU A 357 20.45 -19.54 6.92
C LEU A 357 20.31 -19.88 5.42
N THR A 358 21.40 -20.32 4.78
CA THR A 358 21.39 -20.75 3.38
C THR A 358 20.44 -21.93 3.16
N SER A 359 20.46 -22.93 4.03
CA SER A 359 19.56 -24.08 3.98
C SER A 359 18.08 -23.67 4.12
N LEU A 360 17.77 -22.81 5.10
CA LEU A 360 16.43 -22.29 5.33
C LEU A 360 15.94 -21.45 4.13
N LYS A 361 16.80 -20.62 3.56
CA LYS A 361 16.50 -19.82 2.37
C LYS A 361 16.19 -20.70 1.16
N ASN A 362 16.97 -21.78 0.95
CA ASN A 362 16.72 -22.71 -0.13
C ASN A 362 15.38 -23.46 0.04
N ALA A 363 15.03 -23.86 1.28
CA ALA A 363 13.76 -24.46 1.60
C ALA A 363 12.57 -23.49 1.31
N ARG A 364 12.69 -22.21 1.74
CA ARG A 364 11.71 -21.16 1.44
C ARG A 364 11.53 -20.97 -0.07
N ARG A 365 12.61 -20.82 -0.81
CA ARG A 365 12.60 -20.66 -2.27
C ARG A 365 11.96 -21.86 -3.00
N SER A 366 12.16 -23.08 -2.49
CA SER A 366 11.52 -24.26 -3.04
C SER A 366 9.99 -24.22 -2.87
N LEU A 367 9.52 -23.87 -1.66
CA LEU A 367 8.10 -23.69 -1.39
C LEU A 367 7.46 -22.57 -2.20
N GLN A 368 8.14 -21.44 -2.35
CA GLN A 368 7.68 -20.32 -3.16
C GLN A 368 7.49 -20.75 -4.63
N ARG A 369 8.44 -21.50 -5.21
CA ARG A 369 8.32 -22.04 -6.57
C ARG A 369 7.18 -23.05 -6.71
N GLU A 370 6.99 -23.91 -5.70
CA GLU A 370 5.88 -24.88 -5.66
C GLU A 370 4.53 -24.16 -5.65
N ILE A 371 4.36 -23.14 -4.80
CA ILE A 371 3.16 -22.29 -4.75
C ILE A 371 2.91 -21.60 -6.09
N GLN A 372 3.94 -21.00 -6.70
CA GLN A 372 3.82 -20.35 -8.00
C GLN A 372 3.36 -21.32 -9.09
N THR A 373 3.89 -22.55 -9.10
CA THR A 373 3.47 -23.59 -10.05
C THR A 373 2.01 -23.98 -9.85
N LEU A 374 1.63 -24.28 -8.61
CA LEU A 374 0.25 -24.67 -8.26
C LEU A 374 -0.75 -23.56 -8.55
N THR A 375 -0.43 -22.32 -8.21
CA THR A 375 -1.31 -21.17 -8.46
C THR A 375 -1.46 -20.86 -9.95
N ASN A 376 -0.42 -21.05 -10.75
CA ASN A 376 -0.52 -20.91 -12.22
C ASN A 376 -1.38 -22.04 -12.84
N GLN A 377 -1.30 -23.27 -12.32
CA GLN A 377 -2.17 -24.36 -12.75
C GLN A 377 -3.63 -24.08 -12.35
N ARG A 378 -3.85 -23.59 -11.15
CA ARG A 378 -5.15 -23.13 -10.66
C ARG A 378 -5.76 -22.06 -11.55
N ASP A 379 -5.00 -21.01 -11.86
CA ASP A 379 -5.46 -19.89 -12.69
C ASP A 379 -5.93 -20.38 -14.07
N LYS A 380 -5.17 -21.29 -14.70
CA LYS A 380 -5.54 -21.92 -15.98
C LYS A 380 -6.82 -22.75 -15.86
N PHE A 381 -6.93 -23.54 -14.80
CA PHE A 381 -8.12 -24.37 -14.55
C PHE A 381 -9.37 -23.50 -14.36
N VAL A 382 -9.28 -22.45 -13.53
CA VAL A 382 -10.38 -21.52 -13.28
C VAL A 382 -10.79 -20.78 -14.55
N GLU A 383 -9.83 -20.33 -15.36
CA GLU A 383 -10.11 -19.68 -16.64
C GLU A 383 -10.85 -20.62 -17.61
N GLN A 384 -10.39 -21.86 -17.75
CA GLN A 384 -11.02 -22.87 -18.60
C GLN A 384 -12.44 -23.21 -18.12
N THR A 385 -12.63 -23.35 -16.80
CA THR A 385 -13.95 -23.64 -16.23
C THR A 385 -14.90 -22.48 -16.45
N ARG A 386 -14.44 -21.25 -16.26
CA ARG A 386 -15.24 -20.04 -16.50
C ARG A 386 -15.66 -19.91 -17.97
N ARG A 387 -14.77 -20.20 -18.90
CA ARG A 387 -15.08 -20.18 -20.35
C ARG A 387 -16.15 -21.22 -20.72
N LYS A 388 -16.20 -22.36 -20.03
CA LYS A 388 -17.23 -23.38 -20.24
C LYS A 388 -18.58 -23.01 -19.66
N GLN A 389 -18.61 -22.28 -18.53
CA GLN A 389 -19.82 -21.94 -17.79
C GLN A 389 -20.50 -20.65 -18.30
N SER A 390 -19.75 -19.71 -18.82
CA SER A 390 -20.29 -18.43 -19.29
C SER A 390 -19.65 -18.06 -20.61
N GLY A 391 -20.47 -17.92 -21.67
CA GLY A 391 -20.05 -17.39 -22.96
C GLY A 391 -19.71 -15.88 -22.95
N THR A 392 -19.71 -15.22 -21.79
CA THR A 392 -19.45 -13.79 -21.61
C THR A 392 -18.31 -13.54 -20.65
N ALA A 393 -17.43 -12.64 -21.01
CA ALA A 393 -16.36 -12.16 -20.13
C ALA A 393 -16.96 -11.64 -18.81
N SER A 394 -16.42 -12.11 -17.69
CA SER A 394 -16.86 -11.71 -16.34
C SER A 394 -16.79 -10.18 -16.18
N ASN A 395 -17.94 -9.55 -15.98
CA ASN A 395 -18.08 -8.11 -15.76
C ASN A 395 -17.82 -7.74 -14.30
N THR A 396 -16.94 -8.48 -13.59
CA THR A 396 -16.63 -8.26 -12.19
C THR A 396 -15.69 -7.09 -11.98
N LEU A 397 -15.80 -6.41 -10.84
CA LEU A 397 -14.89 -5.35 -10.42
C LEU A 397 -13.42 -5.73 -10.59
N GLY A 398 -13.02 -6.91 -10.09
CA GLY A 398 -11.65 -7.37 -10.18
C GLY A 398 -11.14 -7.50 -11.62
N ALA A 399 -11.98 -7.98 -12.56
CA ALA A 399 -11.60 -8.08 -13.97
C ALA A 399 -11.39 -6.69 -14.60
N LYS A 400 -12.27 -5.72 -14.29
CA LYS A 400 -12.18 -4.36 -14.83
C LYS A 400 -10.97 -3.60 -14.26
N ILE A 401 -10.74 -3.65 -12.95
CA ILE A 401 -9.54 -3.05 -12.32
C ILE A 401 -8.29 -3.70 -12.90
N SER A 402 -8.23 -5.02 -13.01
CA SER A 402 -7.09 -5.72 -13.58
C SER A 402 -6.82 -5.31 -15.04
N GLN A 403 -7.87 -5.12 -15.84
CA GLN A 403 -7.73 -4.66 -17.22
C GLN A 403 -7.17 -3.23 -17.30
N SER A 404 -7.76 -2.30 -16.54
CA SER A 404 -7.30 -0.92 -16.45
C SER A 404 -5.85 -0.83 -16.00
N LEU A 405 -5.52 -1.55 -14.94
CA LEU A 405 -4.17 -1.61 -14.39
C LEU A 405 -3.16 -2.12 -15.44
N ARG A 406 -3.46 -3.22 -16.13
CA ARG A 406 -2.61 -3.73 -17.22
C ARG A 406 -2.40 -2.69 -18.33
N ASN A 407 -3.47 -2.04 -18.79
CA ASN A 407 -3.40 -1.02 -19.83
C ASN A 407 -2.46 0.11 -19.42
N ARG A 408 -2.58 0.56 -18.16
CA ARG A 408 -1.76 1.64 -17.63
C ARG A 408 -0.28 1.23 -17.46
N LEU A 409 -0.03 0.03 -16.97
CA LEU A 409 1.32 -0.51 -16.83
C LEU A 409 2.02 -0.62 -18.18
N VAL A 410 1.31 -1.13 -19.22
CA VAL A 410 1.85 -1.21 -20.58
C VAL A 410 2.18 0.19 -21.13
N GLN A 411 1.30 1.20 -20.92
CA GLN A 411 1.57 2.59 -21.32
C GLN A 411 2.82 3.19 -20.64
N LYS A 412 3.16 2.71 -19.42
CA LYS A 412 4.36 3.11 -18.67
C LYS A 412 5.58 2.22 -18.95
N GLY A 413 5.51 1.39 -19.98
CA GLY A 413 6.63 0.57 -20.42
C GLY A 413 6.84 -0.75 -19.67
N TYR A 414 5.84 -1.18 -18.89
CA TYR A 414 5.87 -2.50 -18.28
C TYR A 414 5.48 -3.59 -19.24
N ARG A 415 6.17 -4.72 -19.18
CA ARG A 415 5.78 -5.97 -19.81
C ARG A 415 4.94 -6.79 -18.85
N ILE A 416 3.83 -7.35 -19.34
CA ILE A 416 2.96 -8.22 -18.53
C ILE A 416 3.27 -9.67 -18.86
N LYS A 417 3.71 -10.44 -17.86
CA LYS A 417 3.91 -11.90 -17.98
C LYS A 417 2.56 -12.59 -18.23
N LYS A 418 2.56 -13.53 -19.15
CA LYS A 418 1.36 -14.34 -19.45
C LYS A 418 1.07 -15.37 -18.38
#